data_d2f6bcc5549358e8f288afa95cccb6e2
#
_entry.id   d2f6bcc5549358e8f288afa95cccb6e2
#
_cell.length_a   1.000
_cell.length_b   1.000
_cell.length_c   1.000
_cell.angle_alpha   90.00
_cell.angle_beta   90.00
_cell.angle_gamma   90.00
#
_symmetry.space_group_name_H-M   'P 1'
#
loop_
_entity.id
_entity.type
_entity.pdbx_description
1 polymer ?
#
loop_
_entity_poly.entity_id
_entity_poly.type
_entity_poly.pdbx_seq_one_letter_code
_entity_poly.pdbx_strand_id
1 'polypeptide(L)'
;MQLITVAEAKIQCRIEPEMTEEDGLLAGLIEAALSHLQADINAPLLPALEQGQPGQLFTPALRLAALLLIGHWYVNREAVVTGTIATTLPLAYDSLIHPYRQIVVG
;
A
#
# COMPACT_ATOMS: atom_id res chain seq x y z
N MET A 1 15.52 1.24 2.84
CA MET A 1 14.75 0.27 3.64
C MET A 1 13.36 0.10 3.08
N GLN A 2 12.94 -1.12 2.89
CA GLN A 2 11.61 -1.41 2.34
C GLN A 2 10.58 -1.46 3.46
N LEU A 3 9.50 -0.70 3.29
CA LEU A 3 8.39 -0.72 4.25
C LEU A 3 7.60 -2.02 4.16
N ILE A 4 7.47 -2.56 2.93
CA ILE A 4 6.83 -3.84 2.68
C ILE A 4 7.73 -4.65 1.76
N THR A 5 7.96 -5.91 2.10
CA THR A 5 8.79 -6.79 1.29
C THR A 5 7.95 -7.59 0.29
N VAL A 6 8.60 -8.08 -0.76
CA VAL A 6 7.94 -8.99 -1.71
C VAL A 6 7.44 -10.26 -1.00
N ALA A 7 8.19 -10.73 0.00
CA ALA A 7 7.76 -11.89 0.79
C ALA A 7 6.42 -11.64 1.50
N GLU A 8 6.25 -10.44 2.08
CA GLU A 8 4.98 -10.07 2.70
C GLU A 8 3.85 -10.02 1.67
N ALA A 9 4.13 -9.46 0.50
CA ALA A 9 3.13 -9.41 -0.58
C ALA A 9 2.73 -10.80 -1.04
N LYS A 10 3.68 -11.72 -1.12
CA LYS A 10 3.39 -13.11 -1.48
C LYS A 10 2.45 -13.76 -0.49
N ILE A 11 2.69 -13.55 0.81
CA ILE A 11 1.80 -14.07 1.85
C ILE A 11 0.39 -13.53 1.66
N GLN A 12 0.29 -12.23 1.42
CA GLN A 12 -1.02 -11.58 1.23
C GLN A 12 -1.75 -12.11 0.00
N CYS A 13 -1.02 -12.39 -1.06
CA CYS A 13 -1.60 -12.86 -2.33
C CYS A 13 -1.67 -14.38 -2.42
N ARG A 14 -1.26 -15.09 -1.36
CA ARG A 14 -1.26 -16.56 -1.30
C ARG A 14 -0.38 -17.19 -2.38
N ILE A 15 0.78 -16.59 -2.58
CA ILE A 15 1.77 -17.08 -3.54
C ILE A 15 2.86 -17.84 -2.78
N GLU A 16 3.24 -19.01 -3.31
CA GLU A 16 4.32 -19.81 -2.70
C GLU A 16 5.64 -19.02 -2.71
N PRO A 17 6.41 -19.06 -1.60
CA PRO A 17 7.65 -18.27 -1.52
C PRO A 17 8.66 -18.56 -2.62
N GLU A 18 8.71 -19.78 -3.12
CA GLU A 18 9.66 -20.18 -4.15
C GLU A 18 9.24 -19.79 -5.56
N MET A 19 8.02 -19.31 -5.73
CA MET A 19 7.54 -18.84 -7.05
C MET A 19 7.99 -17.41 -7.27
N THR A 20 8.85 -17.21 -8.26
CA THR A 20 9.49 -15.90 -8.50
C THR A 20 9.03 -15.23 -9.78
N GLU A 21 8.15 -15.85 -10.56
CA GLU A 21 7.74 -15.32 -11.84
C GLU A 21 7.04 -13.94 -11.73
N GLU A 22 6.41 -13.68 -10.61
CA GLU A 22 5.67 -12.43 -10.42
C GLU A 22 6.34 -11.46 -9.45
N ASP A 23 7.60 -11.69 -9.09
CA ASP A 23 8.31 -10.82 -8.16
C ASP A 23 8.36 -9.37 -8.66
N GLY A 24 8.59 -9.18 -9.96
CA GLY A 24 8.60 -7.84 -10.55
C GLY A 24 7.24 -7.16 -10.47
N LEU A 25 6.18 -7.90 -10.75
CA LEU A 25 4.82 -7.38 -10.62
C LEU A 25 4.53 -6.99 -9.18
N LEU A 26 4.88 -7.85 -8.22
CA LEU A 26 4.64 -7.58 -6.81
C LEU A 26 5.41 -6.36 -6.33
N ALA A 27 6.66 -6.21 -6.76
CA ALA A 27 7.44 -5.02 -6.42
C ALA A 27 6.76 -3.75 -6.92
N GLY A 28 6.22 -3.77 -8.13
CA GLY A 28 5.48 -2.65 -8.69
C GLY A 28 4.21 -2.35 -7.93
N LEU A 29 3.47 -3.38 -7.54
CA LEU A 29 2.25 -3.21 -6.76
C LEU A 29 2.55 -2.63 -5.38
N ILE A 30 3.66 -3.05 -4.75
CA ILE A 30 4.09 -2.50 -3.47
C ILE A 30 4.34 -1.00 -3.60
N GLU A 31 5.11 -0.59 -4.61
CA GLU A 31 5.40 0.82 -4.83
C GLU A 31 4.13 1.63 -5.10
N ALA A 32 3.24 1.08 -5.93
CA ALA A 32 1.98 1.74 -6.24
C ALA A 32 1.10 1.90 -4.99
N ALA A 33 1.04 0.86 -4.15
CA ALA A 33 0.25 0.90 -2.93
C ALA A 33 0.78 1.94 -1.96
N LEU A 34 2.10 1.98 -1.77
CA LEU A 34 2.72 2.95 -0.87
C LEU A 34 2.54 4.37 -1.38
N SER A 35 2.67 4.59 -2.69
CA SER A 35 2.44 5.90 -3.29
C SER A 35 0.98 6.34 -3.14
N HIS A 36 0.06 5.43 -3.37
CA HIS A 36 -1.37 5.71 -3.21
C HIS A 36 -1.68 6.09 -1.77
N LEU A 37 -1.13 5.33 -0.83
CA LEU A 37 -1.33 5.57 0.60
C LEU A 37 -0.80 6.94 1.00
N GLN A 38 0.41 7.28 0.58
CA GLN A 38 1.02 8.57 0.88
C GLN A 38 0.22 9.74 0.32
N ALA A 39 -0.31 9.58 -0.88
CA ALA A 39 -1.17 10.60 -1.49
C ALA A 39 -2.47 10.74 -0.72
N ASP A 40 -3.05 9.62 -0.30
CA ASP A 40 -4.34 9.60 0.39
C ASP A 40 -4.26 10.23 1.79
N ILE A 41 -3.16 9.98 2.51
CA ILE A 41 -2.97 10.56 3.84
C ILE A 41 -2.21 11.89 3.79
N ASN A 42 -1.74 12.29 2.61
CA ASN A 42 -1.01 13.54 2.38
C ASN A 42 0.23 13.68 3.27
N ALA A 43 0.99 12.60 3.40
CA ALA A 43 2.23 12.60 4.18
C ALA A 43 3.14 11.46 3.71
N PRO A 44 4.46 11.65 3.74
CA PRO A 44 5.37 10.55 3.44
C PRO A 44 5.35 9.51 4.57
N LEU A 45 5.54 8.26 4.20
CA LEU A 45 5.60 7.15 5.15
C LEU A 45 7.03 6.93 5.63
N LEU A 46 7.20 6.79 6.93
CA LEU A 46 8.51 6.63 7.54
C LEU A 46 8.57 5.31 8.31
N PRO A 47 9.71 4.58 8.23
CA PRO A 47 9.87 3.36 9.02
C PRO A 47 9.96 3.63 10.52
N ALA A 48 10.47 4.83 10.88
CA ALA A 48 10.57 5.27 12.26
C ALA A 48 10.50 6.78 12.27
N LEU A 49 9.92 7.33 13.34
CA LEU A 49 9.87 8.78 13.50
C LEU A 49 11.18 9.26 14.11
N GLU A 50 11.80 10.23 13.46
CA GLU A 50 12.96 10.93 13.99
C GLU A 50 12.53 12.35 14.34
N GLN A 51 13.17 12.92 15.34
CA GLN A 51 12.82 14.24 15.82
C GLN A 51 12.95 15.27 14.71
N GLY A 52 11.88 16.03 14.48
CA GLY A 52 11.87 17.09 13.48
C GLY A 52 11.62 16.62 12.05
N GLN A 53 11.47 15.34 11.82
CA GLN A 53 11.23 14.81 10.50
C GLN A 53 9.73 14.80 10.18
N PRO A 54 9.29 15.48 9.10
CA PRO A 54 7.88 15.44 8.73
C PRO A 54 7.52 14.10 8.12
N GLY A 55 6.32 13.62 8.42
CA GLY A 55 5.81 12.39 7.84
C GLY A 55 4.98 11.60 8.82
N GLN A 56 4.51 10.46 8.36
CA GLN A 56 3.67 9.55 9.12
C GLN A 56 4.39 8.24 9.37
N LEU A 57 4.49 7.84 10.64
CA LEU A 57 5.04 6.53 10.97
C LEU A 57 4.21 5.44 10.30
N PHE A 58 4.89 4.45 9.70
CA PHE A 58 4.21 3.33 9.05
C PHE A 58 3.76 2.33 10.11
N THR A 59 2.55 2.56 10.63
CA THR A 59 1.96 1.74 11.68
C THR A 59 1.44 0.41 11.15
N PRO A 60 1.16 -0.58 12.02
CA PRO A 60 0.54 -1.83 11.56
C PRO A 60 -0.78 -1.63 10.81
N ALA A 61 -1.58 -0.62 11.18
CA ALA A 61 -2.82 -0.33 10.47
C ALA A 61 -2.55 0.12 9.03
N LEU A 62 -1.56 0.99 8.84
CA LEU A 62 -1.18 1.46 7.51
C LEU A 62 -0.55 0.33 6.69
N ARG A 63 0.23 -0.55 7.33
CA ARG A 63 0.77 -1.73 6.67
C ARG A 63 -0.35 -2.63 6.16
N LEU A 64 -1.34 -2.90 6.98
CA LEU A 64 -2.48 -3.72 6.59
C LEU A 64 -3.25 -3.07 5.44
N ALA A 65 -3.43 -1.75 5.50
CA ALA A 65 -4.10 -1.02 4.43
C ALA A 65 -3.37 -1.20 3.09
N ALA A 66 -2.04 -1.06 3.11
CA ALA A 66 -1.23 -1.25 1.91
C ALA A 66 -1.32 -2.69 1.38
N LEU A 67 -1.29 -3.67 2.28
CA LEU A 67 -1.42 -5.08 1.88
C LEU A 67 -2.79 -5.36 1.27
N LEU A 68 -3.84 -4.73 1.77
CA LEU A 68 -5.18 -4.87 1.19
C LEU A 68 -5.21 -4.31 -0.23
N LEU A 69 -4.56 -3.19 -0.47
CA LEU A 69 -4.45 -2.64 -1.83
C LEU A 69 -3.71 -3.59 -2.75
N ILE A 70 -2.58 -4.11 -2.29
CA ILE A 70 -1.76 -5.02 -3.07
C ILE A 70 -2.57 -6.26 -3.45
N GLY A 71 -3.25 -6.87 -2.49
CA GLY A 71 -4.07 -8.05 -2.74
C GLY A 71 -5.23 -7.76 -3.70
N HIS A 72 -5.87 -6.62 -3.52
CA HIS A 72 -6.99 -6.20 -4.38
C HIS A 72 -6.52 -6.00 -5.83
N TRP A 73 -5.41 -5.28 -6.01
CA TRP A 73 -4.86 -5.02 -7.34
C TRP A 73 -4.28 -6.27 -7.98
N TYR A 74 -3.72 -7.17 -7.18
CA TYR A 74 -3.21 -8.43 -7.69
C TYR A 74 -4.32 -9.25 -8.37
N VAL A 75 -5.49 -9.29 -7.74
CA VAL A 75 -6.67 -9.99 -8.29
C VAL A 75 -7.25 -9.23 -9.48
N ASN A 76 -7.18 -7.90 -9.46
CA ASN A 76 -7.77 -7.04 -10.48
C ASN A 76 -6.71 -6.37 -11.34
N ARG A 77 -5.76 -7.15 -11.84
CA ARG A 77 -4.61 -6.62 -12.59
C ARG A 77 -4.97 -5.81 -13.82
N GLU A 78 -6.04 -6.18 -14.51
CA GLU A 78 -6.46 -5.45 -15.70
C GLU A 78 -6.80 -4.00 -15.40
N ALA A 79 -7.45 -3.74 -14.29
CA ALA A 79 -7.79 -2.38 -13.88
C ALA A 79 -6.54 -1.54 -13.65
N VAL A 80 -5.49 -2.14 -13.08
CA VAL A 80 -4.22 -1.44 -12.85
C VAL A 80 -3.53 -1.14 -14.17
N VAL A 81 -3.47 -2.12 -15.07
CA VAL A 81 -2.79 -1.99 -16.36
C VAL A 81 -3.48 -0.96 -17.25
N THR A 82 -4.80 -0.90 -17.23
CA THR A 82 -5.56 0.05 -18.04
C THR A 82 -5.64 1.44 -17.39
N GLY A 83 -5.15 1.59 -16.18
CA GLY A 83 -5.25 2.85 -15.46
C GLY A 83 -6.60 3.12 -14.85
N THR A 84 -7.49 2.14 -14.86
CA THR A 84 -8.84 2.28 -14.33
C THR A 84 -8.86 1.91 -12.84
N ILE A 85 -8.00 2.57 -12.05
CA ILE A 85 -7.88 2.27 -10.62
C ILE A 85 -9.10 2.78 -9.85
N ALA A 86 -9.96 3.54 -10.49
CA ALA A 86 -11.12 4.15 -9.85
C ALA A 86 -12.21 3.14 -9.48
N THR A 87 -11.90 1.86 -9.55
CA THR A 87 -12.83 0.81 -9.13
C THR A 87 -12.91 0.77 -7.61
N THR A 88 -13.95 0.11 -7.13
CA THR A 88 -14.22 -0.01 -5.69
C THR A 88 -13.01 -0.52 -4.92
N LEU A 89 -12.49 0.28 -4.01
CA LEU A 89 -11.46 -0.16 -3.10
C LEU A 89 -12.09 -0.92 -1.95
N PRO A 90 -11.33 -1.82 -1.28
CA PRO A 90 -11.86 -2.51 -0.12
C PRO A 90 -12.31 -1.51 0.96
N LEU A 91 -13.48 -1.75 1.54
CA LEU A 91 -13.99 -0.89 2.62
C LEU A 91 -13.03 -0.88 3.81
N ALA A 92 -12.36 -2.00 4.06
CA ALA A 92 -11.40 -2.11 5.15
C ALA A 92 -10.23 -1.15 4.96
N TYR A 93 -9.80 -0.92 3.70
CA TYR A 93 -8.75 0.03 3.41
C TYR A 93 -9.15 1.43 3.90
N ASP A 94 -10.33 1.87 3.50
CA ASP A 94 -10.82 3.20 3.85
C ASP A 94 -10.93 3.36 5.37
N SER A 95 -11.46 2.35 6.03
CA SER A 95 -11.58 2.32 7.49
C SER A 95 -10.23 2.46 8.18
N LEU A 96 -9.22 1.76 7.66
CA LEU A 96 -7.89 1.75 8.29
C LEU A 96 -7.17 3.07 8.13
N ILE A 97 -7.32 3.74 6.98
CA ILE A 97 -6.59 4.97 6.73
C ILE A 97 -7.33 6.24 7.17
N HIS A 98 -8.62 6.13 7.43
CA HIS A 98 -9.43 7.29 7.78
C HIS A 98 -8.82 8.15 8.90
N PRO A 99 -8.34 7.55 10.03
CA PRO A 99 -7.75 8.35 11.10
C PRO A 99 -6.46 9.08 10.69
N TYR A 100 -5.83 8.64 9.60
CA TYR A 100 -4.55 9.22 9.16
C TYR A 100 -4.72 10.26 8.06
N ARG A 101 -5.91 10.38 7.49
CA ARG A 101 -6.16 11.39 6.46
C ARG A 101 -6.08 12.78 7.07
N GLN A 102 -5.26 13.62 6.43
CA GLN A 102 -5.12 15.00 6.86
C GLN A 102 -6.09 15.86 6.08
N ILE A 103 -6.94 16.58 6.80
CA ILE A 103 -7.87 17.50 6.17
C ILE A 103 -7.14 18.81 5.92
N VAL A 104 -7.01 19.17 4.66
CA VAL A 104 -6.43 20.47 4.29
C VAL A 104 -7.56 21.47 4.28
N VAL A 105 -7.59 22.31 5.30
CA VAL A 105 -8.54 23.41 5.38
C VAL A 105 -7.81 24.62 4.81
N GLY A 106 -8.12 24.91 3.57
CA GLY A 106 -7.37 25.96 2.92
C GLY A 106 -8.16 27.13 2.55
#